data_33d38626318462eb75952b126f6e75ec
#
_entry.id   33d38626318462eb75952b126f6e75ec
#
_cell.length_a   1.000
_cell.length_b   1.000
_cell.length_c   1.000
_cell.angle_alpha   90.00
_cell.angle_beta   90.00
_cell.angle_gamma   90.00
#
_symmetry.space_group_name_H-M   'P 1'
#
loop_
_entity.id
_entity.type
_entity.pdbx_description
1 polymer ?
#
loop_
_entity_poly.entity_id
_entity_poly.type
_entity_poly.pdbx_seq_one_letter_code
_entity_poly.pdbx_strand_id
1 'polypeptide(L)'
;MGLNLQKLLIDSHILSALAELVAGIFVIRLLVAAVRRVLEKSRLEKAAHSLVLSIVKAGLIILLGLMIASRLGVDITGAVALASVLTLAISLSLQNMLTNVFGGFTVLTNHPFHSGDYVDIGGQAGTVEEISMTYTRLATPDNKIILIPNGTVATAQIINYSAAPTRRVELTVSASYDSPTRKVIDTLLEAAADEKILPEPAPFAGVSEYGDSAITYVLRFWVNSPDYWDTYYRVNQRIGVCFQENGVEMTYPHLIVHTDKS
;
A
#
# COMPACT_ATOMS: atom_id res chain seq x y z
N MET A 1 -71.75 5.02 20.22
CA MET A 1 -70.72 6.04 20.04
C MET A 1 -69.28 5.42 19.80
N GLY A 2 -68.94 4.26 20.38
CA GLY A 2 -67.66 3.62 20.25
C GLY A 2 -67.31 3.02 18.84
N LEU A 3 -68.34 2.51 18.13
CA LEU A 3 -68.17 1.90 16.80
C LEU A 3 -67.74 2.91 15.70
N ASN A 4 -68.14 4.17 15.81
CA ASN A 4 -67.77 5.23 14.84
C ASN A 4 -66.37 5.72 15.07
N LEU A 5 -65.85 5.76 16.30
CA LEU A 5 -64.46 6.15 16.57
C LEU A 5 -63.45 5.08 16.11
N GLN A 6 -63.75 3.79 16.32
CA GLN A 6 -62.88 2.71 15.80
C GLN A 6 -62.81 2.68 14.27
N LYS A 7 -63.96 2.89 13.58
CA LYS A 7 -63.94 3.02 12.11
C LYS A 7 -63.08 4.22 11.63
N LEU A 8 -63.26 5.39 12.26
CA LEU A 8 -62.49 6.59 11.94
C LEU A 8 -60.97 6.40 12.15
N LEU A 9 -60.57 5.68 13.22
CA LEU A 9 -59.15 5.35 13.47
C LEU A 9 -58.61 4.35 12.45
N ILE A 10 -59.33 3.31 12.10
CA ILE A 10 -58.98 2.33 11.08
C ILE A 10 -58.84 3.02 9.69
N ASP A 11 -59.81 3.87 9.34
CA ASP A 11 -59.79 4.63 8.08
C ASP A 11 -58.60 5.60 8.02
N SER A 12 -58.18 6.23 9.12
CA SER A 12 -57.03 7.09 9.20
C SER A 12 -55.68 6.32 9.03
N HIS A 13 -55.57 5.11 9.60
CA HIS A 13 -54.38 4.26 9.44
C HIS A 13 -54.25 3.73 8.01
N ILE A 14 -55.37 3.34 7.39
CA ILE A 14 -55.37 2.90 5.99
C ILE A 14 -55.00 4.06 5.05
N LEU A 15 -55.57 5.26 5.27
CA LEU A 15 -55.28 6.42 4.44
C LEU A 15 -53.80 6.84 4.56
N SER A 16 -53.22 6.82 5.78
CA SER A 16 -51.80 7.11 6.01
C SER A 16 -50.89 6.06 5.39
N ALA A 17 -51.22 4.76 5.48
CA ALA A 17 -50.48 3.68 4.84
C ALA A 17 -50.51 3.81 3.29
N LEU A 18 -51.65 4.23 2.71
CA LEU A 18 -51.74 4.46 1.28
C LEU A 18 -50.91 5.67 0.83
N ALA A 19 -50.91 6.74 1.62
CA ALA A 19 -50.06 7.90 1.36
C ALA A 19 -48.58 7.54 1.45
N GLU A 20 -48.16 6.75 2.46
CA GLU A 20 -46.79 6.24 2.58
C GLU A 20 -46.41 5.31 1.43
N LEU A 21 -47.30 4.46 0.93
CA LEU A 21 -47.07 3.60 -0.22
C LEU A 21 -46.75 4.43 -1.46
N VAL A 22 -47.59 5.44 -1.74
CA VAL A 22 -47.42 6.30 -2.93
C VAL A 22 -46.10 7.11 -2.83
N ALA A 23 -45.88 7.73 -1.67
CA ALA A 23 -44.65 8.48 -1.40
C ALA A 23 -43.39 7.58 -1.47
N GLY A 24 -43.46 6.37 -0.88
CA GLY A 24 -42.39 5.39 -0.88
C GLY A 24 -42.04 4.88 -2.26
N ILE A 25 -43.04 4.58 -3.10
CA ILE A 25 -42.81 4.20 -4.51
C ILE A 25 -42.12 5.33 -5.28
N PHE A 26 -42.54 6.57 -5.03
CA PHE A 26 -41.91 7.75 -5.68
C PHE A 26 -40.44 7.88 -5.25
N VAL A 27 -40.16 7.78 -3.94
CA VAL A 27 -38.78 7.83 -3.38
C VAL A 27 -37.93 6.67 -3.94
N ILE A 28 -38.48 5.43 -3.99
CA ILE A 28 -37.77 4.28 -4.57
C ILE A 28 -37.41 4.55 -6.03
N ARG A 29 -38.35 5.06 -6.85
CA ARG A 29 -38.06 5.40 -8.25
C ARG A 29 -36.97 6.44 -8.38
N LEU A 30 -36.98 7.46 -7.53
CA LEU A 30 -35.98 8.53 -7.53
C LEU A 30 -34.59 8.00 -7.14
N LEU A 31 -34.52 7.21 -6.06
CA LEU A 31 -33.27 6.60 -5.59
C LEU A 31 -32.67 5.61 -6.63
N VAL A 32 -33.51 4.73 -7.18
CA VAL A 32 -33.09 3.78 -8.22
C VAL A 32 -32.61 4.52 -9.48
N ALA A 33 -33.30 5.61 -9.87
CA ALA A 33 -32.85 6.44 -10.99
C ALA A 33 -31.52 7.16 -10.71
N ALA A 34 -31.29 7.64 -9.47
CA ALA A 34 -30.04 8.24 -9.07
C ALA A 34 -28.88 7.23 -9.10
N VAL A 35 -29.08 6.02 -8.51
CA VAL A 35 -28.09 4.95 -8.55
C VAL A 35 -27.79 4.52 -9.99
N ARG A 36 -28.81 4.38 -10.83
CA ARG A 36 -28.63 4.07 -12.26
C ARG A 36 -27.74 5.11 -12.96
N ARG A 37 -27.96 6.42 -12.74
CA ARG A 37 -27.13 7.49 -13.35
C ARG A 37 -25.68 7.42 -12.93
N VAL A 38 -25.42 7.08 -11.66
CA VAL A 38 -24.05 6.90 -11.16
C VAL A 38 -23.39 5.68 -11.82
N LEU A 39 -24.11 4.56 -11.90
CA LEU A 39 -23.61 3.33 -12.52
C LEU A 39 -23.33 3.52 -14.02
N GLU A 40 -24.20 4.21 -14.76
CA GLU A 40 -24.04 4.47 -16.20
C GLU A 40 -22.79 5.33 -16.52
N LYS A 41 -22.30 6.12 -15.55
CA LYS A 41 -21.04 6.88 -15.66
C LYS A 41 -19.81 6.04 -15.26
N SER A 42 -20.00 4.91 -14.64
CA SER A 42 -18.92 4.02 -14.19
C SER A 42 -18.46 3.11 -15.36
N ARG A 43 -17.21 2.63 -15.28
CA ARG A 43 -16.65 1.65 -16.22
C ARG A 43 -17.05 0.21 -15.93
N LEU A 44 -18.03 0.00 -15.06
CA LEU A 44 -18.50 -1.34 -14.68
C LEU A 44 -19.25 -2.01 -15.85
N GLU A 45 -19.14 -3.32 -15.94
CA GLU A 45 -19.90 -4.10 -16.93
C GLU A 45 -21.41 -4.04 -16.68
N LYS A 46 -22.20 -4.14 -17.76
CA LYS A 46 -23.66 -4.09 -17.70
C LYS A 46 -24.29 -5.14 -16.75
N ALA A 47 -23.64 -6.30 -16.62
CA ALA A 47 -24.07 -7.34 -15.69
C ALA A 47 -24.01 -6.88 -14.23
N ALA A 48 -22.91 -6.19 -13.84
CA ALA A 48 -22.75 -5.63 -12.51
C ALA A 48 -23.79 -4.52 -12.23
N HIS A 49 -24.11 -3.67 -13.22
CA HIS A 49 -25.16 -2.66 -13.08
C HIS A 49 -26.53 -3.28 -12.74
N SER A 50 -26.91 -4.36 -13.46
CA SER A 50 -28.17 -5.06 -13.22
C SER A 50 -28.25 -5.65 -11.83
N LEU A 51 -27.16 -6.29 -11.38
CA LEU A 51 -27.07 -6.90 -10.05
C LEU A 51 -27.25 -5.84 -8.94
N VAL A 52 -26.48 -4.74 -9.00
CA VAL A 52 -26.53 -3.67 -8.01
C VAL A 52 -27.93 -3.05 -7.96
N LEU A 53 -28.52 -2.72 -9.11
CA LEU A 53 -29.86 -2.16 -9.18
C LEU A 53 -30.93 -3.10 -8.60
N SER A 54 -30.80 -4.41 -8.85
CA SER A 54 -31.72 -5.42 -8.33
C SER A 54 -31.64 -5.51 -6.80
N ILE A 55 -30.44 -5.55 -6.23
CA ILE A 55 -30.21 -5.59 -4.77
C ILE A 55 -30.76 -4.34 -4.10
N VAL A 56 -30.42 -3.16 -4.62
CA VAL A 56 -30.91 -1.87 -4.07
C VAL A 56 -32.43 -1.80 -4.13
N LYS A 57 -33.03 -2.15 -5.26
CA LYS A 57 -34.48 -2.15 -5.44
C LYS A 57 -35.18 -3.14 -4.50
N ALA A 58 -34.67 -4.36 -4.36
CA ALA A 58 -35.22 -5.37 -3.46
C ALA A 58 -35.17 -4.89 -1.99
N GLY A 59 -34.02 -4.35 -1.54
CA GLY A 59 -33.88 -3.80 -0.18
C GLY A 59 -34.85 -2.65 0.11
N LEU A 60 -35.01 -1.72 -0.82
CA LEU A 60 -35.95 -0.61 -0.68
C LEU A 60 -37.41 -1.05 -0.66
N ILE A 61 -37.78 -2.08 -1.46
CA ILE A 61 -39.15 -2.64 -1.45
C ILE A 61 -39.43 -3.35 -0.13
N ILE A 62 -38.46 -4.14 0.39
CA ILE A 62 -38.61 -4.81 1.68
C ILE A 62 -38.78 -3.77 2.80
N LEU A 63 -37.95 -2.72 2.81
CA LEU A 63 -38.06 -1.64 3.80
C LEU A 63 -39.41 -0.94 3.75
N LEU A 64 -39.90 -0.59 2.57
CA LEU A 64 -41.22 0.02 2.39
C LEU A 64 -42.32 -0.93 2.86
N GLY A 65 -42.24 -2.22 2.56
CA GLY A 65 -43.20 -3.24 3.03
C GLY A 65 -43.25 -3.32 4.56
N LEU A 66 -42.12 -3.31 5.24
CA LEU A 66 -42.06 -3.29 6.70
C LEU A 66 -42.66 -2.01 7.29
N MET A 67 -42.38 -0.84 6.69
CA MET A 67 -42.96 0.43 7.14
C MET A 67 -44.49 0.41 7.06
N ILE A 68 -45.05 -0.06 5.94
CA ILE A 68 -46.48 -0.18 5.74
C ILE A 68 -47.11 -1.19 6.71
N ALA A 69 -46.50 -2.38 6.90
CA ALA A 69 -46.95 -3.38 7.84
C ALA A 69 -47.03 -2.83 9.27
N SER A 70 -46.00 -2.08 9.69
CA SER A 70 -45.97 -1.39 11.00
C SER A 70 -47.13 -0.38 11.15
N ARG A 71 -47.42 0.40 10.07
CA ARG A 71 -48.57 1.36 10.08
C ARG A 71 -49.90 0.68 10.20
N LEU A 72 -50.03 -0.51 9.63
CA LEU A 72 -51.24 -1.31 9.73
C LEU A 72 -51.37 -2.08 11.08
N GLY A 73 -50.43 -1.86 12.01
CA GLY A 73 -50.47 -2.48 13.35
C GLY A 73 -49.91 -3.90 13.40
N VAL A 74 -49.22 -4.36 12.35
CA VAL A 74 -48.52 -5.65 12.35
C VAL A 74 -47.25 -5.53 13.18
N ASP A 75 -47.03 -6.45 14.10
CA ASP A 75 -45.77 -6.50 14.86
C ASP A 75 -44.63 -6.96 13.94
N ILE A 76 -43.74 -6.03 13.61
CA ILE A 76 -42.56 -6.25 12.76
C ILE A 76 -41.30 -6.49 13.57
N THR A 77 -41.33 -6.58 14.88
CA THR A 77 -40.15 -6.68 15.76
C THR A 77 -39.26 -7.85 15.36
N GLY A 78 -39.84 -9.04 15.12
CA GLY A 78 -39.10 -10.21 14.65
C GLY A 78 -38.46 -10.02 13.27
N ALA A 79 -39.17 -9.37 12.33
CA ALA A 79 -38.66 -9.08 11.01
C ALA A 79 -37.49 -8.07 11.04
N VAL A 80 -37.59 -7.04 11.86
CA VAL A 80 -36.52 -6.05 12.07
C VAL A 80 -35.29 -6.70 12.72
N ALA A 81 -35.48 -7.59 13.71
CA ALA A 81 -34.40 -8.33 14.33
C ALA A 81 -33.66 -9.21 13.30
N LEU A 82 -34.36 -9.96 12.46
CA LEU A 82 -33.77 -10.77 11.38
C LEU A 82 -33.05 -9.89 10.35
N ALA A 83 -33.66 -8.78 9.93
CA ALA A 83 -33.06 -7.85 9.01
C ALA A 83 -31.74 -7.26 9.56
N SER A 84 -31.69 -6.98 10.88
CA SER A 84 -30.47 -6.49 11.55
C SER A 84 -29.34 -7.52 11.52
N VAL A 85 -29.65 -8.79 11.79
CA VAL A 85 -28.67 -9.89 11.72
C VAL A 85 -28.16 -10.07 10.29
N LEU A 86 -29.05 -10.05 9.29
CA LEU A 86 -28.67 -10.14 7.88
C LEU A 86 -27.79 -8.95 7.46
N THR A 87 -28.14 -7.74 7.89
CA THR A 87 -27.34 -6.54 7.60
C THR A 87 -25.95 -6.64 8.20
N LEU A 88 -25.83 -7.13 9.44
CA LEU A 88 -24.52 -7.38 10.08
C LEU A 88 -23.70 -8.40 9.29
N ALA A 89 -24.32 -9.53 8.90
CA ALA A 89 -23.65 -10.58 8.13
C ALA A 89 -23.13 -10.05 6.78
N ILE A 90 -23.93 -9.26 6.06
CA ILE A 90 -23.54 -8.62 4.80
C ILE A 90 -22.40 -7.61 5.03
N SER A 91 -22.50 -6.79 6.08
CA SER A 91 -21.47 -5.80 6.42
C SER A 91 -20.13 -6.45 6.71
N LEU A 92 -20.11 -7.54 7.47
CA LEU A 92 -18.88 -8.33 7.73
C LEU A 92 -18.32 -8.95 6.44
N SER A 93 -19.19 -9.42 5.53
CA SER A 93 -18.76 -9.99 4.24
C SER A 93 -18.12 -8.94 3.32
N LEU A 94 -18.58 -7.68 3.38
CA LEU A 94 -18.07 -6.57 2.57
C LEU A 94 -16.91 -5.80 3.23
N GLN A 95 -16.57 -6.11 4.47
CA GLN A 95 -15.59 -5.37 5.27
C GLN A 95 -14.25 -5.20 4.53
N ASN A 96 -13.70 -6.30 3.99
CA ASN A 96 -12.42 -6.26 3.28
C ASN A 96 -12.47 -5.39 2.02
N MET A 97 -13.58 -5.40 1.31
CA MET A 97 -13.76 -4.57 0.12
C MET A 97 -13.79 -3.09 0.49
N LEU A 98 -14.53 -2.73 1.54
CA LEU A 98 -14.58 -1.38 2.05
C LEU A 98 -13.22 -0.92 2.58
N THR A 99 -12.50 -1.77 3.30
CA THR A 99 -11.14 -1.48 3.78
C THR A 99 -10.20 -1.14 2.62
N ASN A 100 -10.26 -1.86 1.50
CA ASN A 100 -9.45 -1.57 0.33
C ASN A 100 -9.83 -0.24 -0.35
N VAL A 101 -11.12 0.08 -0.44
CA VAL A 101 -11.59 1.35 -1.00
C VAL A 101 -11.14 2.53 -0.13
N PHE A 102 -11.34 2.45 1.19
CA PHE A 102 -10.88 3.50 2.11
C PHE A 102 -9.35 3.57 2.18
N GLY A 103 -8.65 2.44 2.10
CA GLY A 103 -7.20 2.40 1.96
C GLY A 103 -6.73 3.14 0.71
N GLY A 104 -7.36 2.89 -0.44
CA GLY A 104 -7.08 3.60 -1.69
C GLY A 104 -7.33 5.10 -1.58
N PHE A 105 -8.45 5.49 -0.97
CA PHE A 105 -8.72 6.90 -0.69
C PHE A 105 -7.63 7.54 0.18
N THR A 106 -7.18 6.83 1.23
CA THR A 106 -6.12 7.30 2.12
C THR A 106 -4.79 7.47 1.38
N VAL A 107 -4.38 6.49 0.54
CA VAL A 107 -3.16 6.56 -0.26
C VAL A 107 -3.22 7.73 -1.25
N LEU A 108 -4.35 7.88 -1.96
CA LEU A 108 -4.56 8.95 -2.94
C LEU A 108 -4.67 10.35 -2.33
N THR A 109 -5.03 10.47 -1.03
CA THR A 109 -5.13 11.76 -0.36
C THR A 109 -3.83 12.16 0.32
N ASN A 110 -3.14 11.22 0.95
CA ASN A 110 -1.91 11.48 1.70
C ASN A 110 -0.65 11.46 0.82
N HIS A 111 -0.72 10.88 -0.39
CA HIS A 111 0.39 10.77 -1.34
C HIS A 111 1.71 10.31 -0.72
N PRO A 112 1.78 9.18 -0.01
CA PRO A 112 3.04 8.68 0.55
C PRO A 112 4.06 8.34 -0.54
N PHE A 113 3.59 8.10 -1.75
CA PHE A 113 4.36 7.91 -2.98
C PHE A 113 3.53 8.31 -4.20
N HIS A 114 4.20 8.47 -5.34
CA HIS A 114 3.59 8.77 -6.63
C HIS A 114 3.84 7.64 -7.64
N SER A 115 3.08 7.63 -8.73
CA SER A 115 3.39 6.75 -9.86
C SER A 115 4.77 7.11 -10.42
N GLY A 116 5.61 6.10 -10.63
CA GLY A 116 7.01 6.23 -11.00
C GLY A 116 8.00 6.11 -9.84
N ASP A 117 7.57 6.24 -8.58
CA ASP A 117 8.45 6.07 -7.43
C ASP A 117 8.82 4.58 -7.24
N TYR A 118 10.08 4.33 -6.87
CA TYR A 118 10.52 3.02 -6.41
C TYR A 118 10.33 2.92 -4.90
N VAL A 119 9.49 1.98 -4.48
CA VAL A 119 9.05 1.84 -3.08
C VAL A 119 9.19 0.40 -2.60
N ASP A 120 9.29 0.23 -1.28
CA ASP A 120 9.06 -1.04 -0.59
C ASP A 120 7.84 -0.87 0.31
N ILE A 121 6.84 -1.72 0.10
CA ILE A 121 5.59 -1.73 0.88
C ILE A 121 5.48 -3.07 1.58
N GLY A 122 5.79 -3.10 2.87
CA GLY A 122 5.71 -4.33 3.67
C GLY A 122 6.59 -5.47 3.16
N GLY A 123 7.79 -5.18 2.64
CA GLY A 123 8.73 -6.15 2.08
C GLY A 123 8.52 -6.46 0.59
N GLN A 124 7.61 -5.77 -0.08
CA GLN A 124 7.38 -5.88 -1.53
C GLN A 124 7.93 -4.64 -2.22
N ALA A 125 9.07 -4.78 -2.89
CA ALA A 125 9.76 -3.67 -3.55
C ALA A 125 9.47 -3.63 -5.05
N GLY A 126 9.24 -2.42 -5.58
CA GLY A 126 9.01 -2.19 -7.00
C GLY A 126 8.71 -0.74 -7.35
N THR A 127 8.65 -0.44 -8.64
CA THR A 127 8.22 0.86 -9.13
C THR A 127 6.69 0.92 -9.18
N VAL A 128 6.11 1.97 -8.64
CA VAL A 128 4.66 2.19 -8.66
C VAL A 128 4.22 2.49 -10.09
N GLU A 129 3.43 1.59 -10.69
CA GLU A 129 2.83 1.80 -12.01
C GLU A 129 1.49 2.51 -11.92
N GLU A 130 0.62 2.03 -11.01
CA GLU A 130 -0.76 2.49 -10.89
C GLU A 130 -1.23 2.43 -9.43
N ILE A 131 -1.99 3.45 -9.04
CA ILE A 131 -2.74 3.48 -7.78
C ILE A 131 -4.22 3.49 -8.15
N SER A 132 -4.86 2.32 -8.08
CA SER A 132 -6.30 2.17 -8.29
C SER A 132 -7.10 2.43 -7.00
N MET A 133 -8.43 2.34 -7.08
CA MET A 133 -9.30 2.50 -5.91
C MET A 133 -9.11 1.40 -4.85
N THR A 134 -8.79 0.17 -5.26
CA THR A 134 -8.75 -1.01 -4.37
C THR A 134 -7.38 -1.66 -4.27
N TYR A 135 -6.46 -1.38 -5.17
CA TYR A 135 -5.10 -1.94 -5.20
C TYR A 135 -4.08 -0.92 -5.69
N THR A 136 -2.84 -1.11 -5.29
CA THR A 136 -1.65 -0.46 -5.84
C THR A 136 -0.85 -1.50 -6.62
N ARG A 137 -0.41 -1.15 -7.83
CA ARG A 137 0.36 -2.00 -8.73
C ARG A 137 1.81 -1.58 -8.75
N LEU A 138 2.70 -2.53 -8.48
CA LEU A 138 4.14 -2.34 -8.56
C LEU A 138 4.74 -3.21 -9.68
N ALA A 139 5.74 -2.70 -10.37
CA ALA A 139 6.61 -3.46 -11.27
C ALA A 139 7.97 -3.68 -10.62
N THR A 140 8.42 -4.93 -10.51
CA THR A 140 9.76 -5.25 -10.02
C THR A 140 10.82 -5.01 -11.11
N PRO A 141 12.11 -4.86 -10.75
CA PRO A 141 13.19 -4.70 -11.73
C PRO A 141 13.33 -5.88 -12.71
N ASP A 142 12.87 -7.08 -12.33
CA ASP A 142 12.80 -8.27 -13.19
C ASP A 142 11.45 -8.42 -13.92
N ASN A 143 10.70 -7.29 -14.01
CA ASN A 143 9.46 -7.15 -14.78
C ASN A 143 8.28 -8.03 -14.31
N LYS A 144 8.23 -8.35 -13.02
CA LYS A 144 7.05 -8.96 -12.41
C LYS A 144 6.08 -7.90 -11.91
N ILE A 145 4.81 -8.23 -11.92
CA ILE A 145 3.76 -7.34 -11.40
C ILE A 145 3.31 -7.81 -10.02
N ILE A 146 3.33 -6.91 -9.05
CA ILE A 146 2.81 -7.12 -7.71
C ILE A 146 1.56 -6.27 -7.55
N LEU A 147 0.45 -6.89 -7.18
CA LEU A 147 -0.79 -6.20 -6.83
C LEU A 147 -0.98 -6.26 -5.32
N ILE A 148 -0.94 -5.10 -4.66
CA ILE A 148 -1.11 -4.98 -3.22
C ILE A 148 -2.48 -4.35 -2.94
N PRO A 149 -3.37 -5.02 -2.18
CA PRO A 149 -4.64 -4.42 -1.76
C PRO A 149 -4.39 -3.14 -0.96
N ASN A 150 -5.13 -2.07 -1.27
CA ASN A 150 -4.86 -0.76 -0.65
C ASN A 150 -5.12 -0.72 0.86
N GLY A 151 -5.97 -1.59 1.39
CA GLY A 151 -6.11 -1.76 2.83
C GLY A 151 -4.81 -2.21 3.50
N THR A 152 -4.03 -3.07 2.83
CA THR A 152 -2.69 -3.48 3.27
C THR A 152 -1.71 -2.31 3.12
N VAL A 153 -1.71 -1.62 1.98
CA VAL A 153 -0.82 -0.46 1.73
C VAL A 153 -1.01 0.61 2.80
N ALA A 154 -2.26 0.93 3.16
CA ALA A 154 -2.57 1.98 4.13
C ALA A 154 -2.09 1.68 5.57
N THR A 155 -1.82 0.41 5.87
CA THR A 155 -1.38 -0.04 7.21
C THR A 155 0.06 -0.54 7.24
N ALA A 156 0.68 -0.78 6.07
CA ALA A 156 2.05 -1.26 5.97
C ALA A 156 3.07 -0.16 6.24
N GLN A 157 4.27 -0.57 6.63
CA GLN A 157 5.45 0.29 6.58
C GLN A 157 5.80 0.54 5.11
N ILE A 158 6.02 1.81 4.76
CA ILE A 158 6.38 2.22 3.41
C ILE A 158 7.78 2.85 3.44
N ILE A 159 8.68 2.33 2.60
CA ILE A 159 9.99 2.93 2.34
C ILE A 159 9.94 3.48 0.92
N ASN A 160 10.01 4.81 0.77
CA ASN A 160 10.06 5.45 -0.54
C ASN A 160 11.51 5.84 -0.86
N TYR A 161 12.12 5.15 -1.81
CA TYR A 161 13.50 5.39 -2.24
C TYR A 161 13.65 6.55 -3.22
N SER A 162 12.56 7.03 -3.79
CA SER A 162 12.52 8.11 -4.78
C SER A 162 12.11 9.46 -4.21
N ALA A 163 11.52 9.50 -3.00
CA ALA A 163 11.00 10.73 -2.40
C ALA A 163 12.10 11.76 -2.11
N ALA A 164 13.30 11.30 -1.70
CA ALA A 164 14.42 12.18 -1.46
C ALA A 164 15.24 12.40 -2.76
N PRO A 165 15.66 13.63 -3.07
CA PRO A 165 16.44 13.91 -4.28
C PRO A 165 17.81 13.26 -4.27
N THR A 166 18.37 12.98 -3.08
CA THR A 166 19.69 12.40 -2.89
C THR A 166 19.63 11.16 -2.01
N ARG A 167 20.52 10.20 -2.26
CA ARG A 167 20.67 8.98 -1.45
C ARG A 167 22.12 8.75 -1.09
N ARG A 168 22.34 8.18 0.10
CA ARG A 168 23.67 7.77 0.56
C ARG A 168 23.91 6.33 0.11
N VAL A 169 24.97 6.15 -0.68
CA VAL A 169 25.54 4.83 -0.98
C VAL A 169 26.48 4.45 0.17
N GLU A 170 26.42 3.19 0.57
CA GLU A 170 27.30 2.59 1.56
C GLU A 170 27.86 1.29 1.00
N LEU A 171 29.20 1.23 0.87
CA LEU A 171 29.93 0.08 0.42
C LEU A 171 30.80 -0.45 1.55
N THR A 172 30.81 -1.75 1.73
CA THR A 172 31.63 -2.44 2.73
C THR A 172 32.69 -3.24 2.02
N VAL A 173 33.95 -3.06 2.43
CA VAL A 173 35.12 -3.70 1.81
C VAL A 173 36.05 -4.21 2.90
N SER A 174 36.69 -5.36 2.67
CA SER A 174 37.66 -5.94 3.59
C SER A 174 39.08 -5.85 3.04
N ALA A 175 40.03 -5.49 3.90
CA ALA A 175 41.45 -5.48 3.57
C ALA A 175 42.27 -6.19 4.64
N SER A 176 43.48 -6.66 4.27
CA SER A 176 44.44 -7.32 5.14
C SER A 176 44.84 -6.47 6.33
N TYR A 177 45.11 -7.08 7.48
CA TYR A 177 45.78 -6.46 8.61
C TYR A 177 47.18 -5.94 8.26
N ASP A 178 47.84 -6.52 7.25
CA ASP A 178 49.15 -6.07 6.77
C ASP A 178 49.07 -4.79 5.95
N SER A 179 47.88 -4.37 5.50
CA SER A 179 47.68 -3.12 4.79
C SER A 179 47.52 -1.97 5.79
N PRO A 180 48.37 -0.91 5.71
CA PRO A 180 48.22 0.23 6.62
C PRO A 180 46.84 0.87 6.49
N THR A 181 46.14 1.01 7.61
CA THR A 181 44.75 1.53 7.66
C THR A 181 44.59 2.87 6.92
N ARG A 182 45.57 3.77 7.08
CA ARG A 182 45.53 5.09 6.41
C ARG A 182 45.55 4.92 4.89
N LYS A 183 46.44 4.03 4.37
CA LYS A 183 46.53 3.75 2.96
C LYS A 183 45.23 3.20 2.39
N VAL A 184 44.59 2.28 3.10
CA VAL A 184 43.28 1.70 2.68
C VAL A 184 42.22 2.82 2.61
N ILE A 185 42.14 3.68 3.62
CA ILE A 185 41.19 4.81 3.64
C ILE A 185 41.43 5.76 2.48
N ASP A 186 42.69 6.16 2.24
CA ASP A 186 43.01 7.09 1.17
C ASP A 186 42.71 6.46 -0.22
N THR A 187 42.96 5.15 -0.42
CA THR A 187 42.61 4.42 -1.65
C THR A 187 41.08 4.30 -1.83
N LEU A 188 40.31 4.12 -0.77
CA LEU A 188 38.84 4.10 -0.87
C LEU A 188 38.29 5.49 -1.25
N LEU A 189 38.85 6.55 -0.72
CA LEU A 189 38.47 7.92 -1.10
C LEU A 189 38.85 8.23 -2.55
N GLU A 190 39.99 7.73 -3.03
CA GLU A 190 40.39 7.81 -4.45
C GLU A 190 39.39 7.07 -5.33
N ALA A 191 38.96 5.87 -4.94
CA ALA A 191 37.92 5.12 -5.66
C ALA A 191 36.57 5.88 -5.72
N ALA A 192 36.28 6.71 -4.74
CA ALA A 192 35.09 7.57 -4.70
C ALA A 192 35.25 8.88 -5.51
N ALA A 193 36.31 9.08 -6.25
CA ALA A 193 36.48 10.25 -7.14
C ALA A 193 35.67 10.05 -8.44
N ASP A 194 34.34 10.20 -8.36
CA ASP A 194 33.38 10.03 -9.48
C ASP A 194 32.54 11.30 -9.63
N GLU A 195 32.27 11.69 -10.88
CA GLU A 195 31.53 12.92 -11.20
C GLU A 195 30.09 12.97 -10.69
N LYS A 196 29.49 11.77 -10.45
CA LYS A 196 28.13 11.63 -9.93
C LYS A 196 28.06 11.69 -8.41
N ILE A 197 29.20 11.67 -7.74
CA ILE A 197 29.25 11.78 -6.27
C ILE A 197 29.16 13.27 -5.90
N LEU A 198 28.25 13.57 -4.99
CA LEU A 198 28.06 14.92 -4.49
C LEU A 198 29.25 15.34 -3.60
N PRO A 199 29.79 16.57 -3.76
CA PRO A 199 30.88 17.04 -2.96
C PRO A 199 30.49 17.28 -1.50
N GLU A 200 29.22 17.53 -1.23
CA GLU A 200 28.67 17.74 0.12
C GLU A 200 27.42 16.91 0.33
N PRO A 201 27.35 16.13 1.41
CA PRO A 201 28.45 15.83 2.35
C PRO A 201 29.59 15.07 1.66
N ALA A 202 30.83 15.42 2.00
CA ALA A 202 32.02 14.82 1.42
C ALA A 202 32.03 13.28 1.62
N PRO A 203 32.62 12.50 0.66
CA PRO A 203 32.82 11.08 0.84
C PRO A 203 33.60 10.78 2.12
N PHE A 204 33.21 9.71 2.80
CA PHE A 204 33.81 9.26 4.04
C PHE A 204 34.24 7.81 3.92
N ALA A 205 35.47 7.50 4.31
CA ALA A 205 35.95 6.14 4.49
C ALA A 205 36.52 5.94 5.89
N GLY A 206 36.28 4.78 6.48
CA GLY A 206 36.75 4.46 7.83
C GLY A 206 36.65 2.98 8.16
N VAL A 207 37.30 2.59 9.26
CA VAL A 207 37.20 1.22 9.78
C VAL A 207 35.80 1.04 10.37
N SER A 208 35.14 -0.05 9.97
CA SER A 208 33.84 -0.46 10.51
C SER A 208 34.01 -1.53 11.58
N GLU A 209 34.90 -2.51 11.35
CA GLU A 209 35.06 -3.64 12.24
C GLU A 209 36.46 -4.28 12.07
N TYR A 210 37.00 -4.83 13.16
CA TYR A 210 38.17 -5.68 13.16
C TYR A 210 37.70 -7.15 13.25
N GLY A 211 37.67 -7.83 12.08
CA GLY A 211 37.23 -9.24 11.98
C GLY A 211 38.36 -10.22 12.18
N ASP A 212 38.02 -11.52 12.19
CA ASP A 212 38.97 -12.60 12.49
C ASP A 212 40.13 -12.71 11.47
N SER A 213 39.92 -12.37 10.21
CA SER A 213 40.90 -12.51 9.13
C SER A 213 41.16 -11.23 8.33
N ALA A 214 40.38 -10.19 8.55
CA ALA A 214 40.46 -8.94 7.82
C ALA A 214 39.90 -7.77 8.63
N ILE A 215 40.31 -6.55 8.27
CA ILE A 215 39.68 -5.31 8.75
C ILE A 215 38.61 -4.93 7.75
N THR A 216 37.39 -4.72 8.23
CA THR A 216 36.27 -4.26 7.43
C THR A 216 36.22 -2.73 7.43
N TYR A 217 36.16 -2.16 6.24
CA TYR A 217 36.06 -0.73 6.02
C TYR A 217 34.70 -0.38 5.42
N VAL A 218 34.21 0.80 5.71
CA VAL A 218 33.01 1.36 5.09
C VAL A 218 33.40 2.58 4.27
N LEU A 219 32.88 2.66 3.04
CA LEU A 219 32.92 3.84 2.19
C LEU A 219 31.50 4.38 2.03
N ARG A 220 31.28 5.66 2.37
CA ARG A 220 29.99 6.32 2.27
C ARG A 220 30.10 7.58 1.42
N PHE A 221 29.16 7.74 0.51
CA PHE A 221 29.05 8.93 -0.33
C PHE A 221 27.61 9.19 -0.74
N TRP A 222 27.33 10.42 -1.16
CA TRP A 222 26.00 10.84 -1.56
C TRP A 222 25.93 11.01 -3.08
N VAL A 223 24.79 10.61 -3.66
CA VAL A 223 24.49 10.73 -5.09
C VAL A 223 23.06 11.20 -5.29
N ASN A 224 22.73 11.71 -6.47
CA ASN A 224 21.32 11.91 -6.83
C ASN A 224 20.61 10.56 -6.91
N SER A 225 19.35 10.50 -6.46
CA SER A 225 18.59 9.24 -6.37
C SER A 225 18.54 8.44 -7.68
N PRO A 226 18.39 9.04 -8.87
CA PRO A 226 18.44 8.29 -10.14
C PRO A 226 19.81 7.65 -10.45
N ASP A 227 20.90 8.24 -9.97
CA ASP A 227 22.27 7.78 -10.24
C ASP A 227 22.76 6.70 -9.24
N TYR A 228 21.90 6.30 -8.27
CA TYR A 228 22.28 5.43 -7.16
C TYR A 228 22.92 4.11 -7.61
N TRP A 229 22.23 3.33 -8.42
CA TRP A 229 22.71 2.01 -8.80
C TRP A 229 23.91 2.04 -9.76
N ASP A 230 23.89 2.96 -10.71
CA ASP A 230 25.01 3.13 -11.64
C ASP A 230 26.30 3.52 -10.93
N THR A 231 26.22 4.48 -9.99
CA THR A 231 27.38 4.90 -9.21
C THR A 231 27.80 3.83 -8.22
N TYR A 232 26.84 3.13 -7.59
CA TYR A 232 27.13 2.00 -6.71
C TYR A 232 28.01 0.96 -7.40
N TYR A 233 27.60 0.47 -8.56
CA TYR A 233 28.35 -0.58 -9.27
C TYR A 233 29.68 -0.05 -9.82
N ARG A 234 29.71 1.17 -10.34
CA ARG A 234 30.92 1.77 -10.90
C ARG A 234 32.00 1.99 -9.83
N VAL A 235 31.63 2.54 -8.68
CA VAL A 235 32.56 2.74 -7.56
C VAL A 235 33.00 1.41 -6.97
N ASN A 236 32.08 0.45 -6.79
CA ASN A 236 32.44 -0.87 -6.29
C ASN A 236 33.47 -1.58 -7.19
N GLN A 237 33.33 -1.46 -8.50
CA GLN A 237 34.29 -1.98 -9.48
C GLN A 237 35.65 -1.24 -9.42
N ARG A 238 35.59 0.09 -9.26
CA ARG A 238 36.79 0.93 -9.16
C ARG A 238 37.61 0.67 -7.89
N ILE A 239 36.95 0.31 -6.78
CA ILE A 239 37.65 -0.09 -5.55
C ILE A 239 38.62 -1.24 -5.83
N GLY A 240 38.21 -2.27 -6.59
CA GLY A 240 39.08 -3.38 -6.93
C GLY A 240 40.32 -2.94 -7.72
N VAL A 241 40.16 -2.03 -8.68
CA VAL A 241 41.26 -1.47 -9.48
C VAL A 241 42.19 -0.64 -8.60
N CYS A 242 41.67 0.31 -7.83
CA CYS A 242 42.46 1.16 -6.94
C CYS A 242 43.23 0.34 -5.88
N PHE A 243 42.62 -0.71 -5.33
CA PHE A 243 43.30 -1.60 -4.40
C PHE A 243 44.49 -2.29 -5.04
N GLN A 244 44.35 -2.80 -6.28
CA GLN A 244 45.41 -3.43 -7.01
C GLN A 244 46.53 -2.43 -7.34
N GLU A 245 46.22 -1.24 -7.83
CA GLU A 245 47.17 -0.20 -8.19
C GLU A 245 47.95 0.32 -6.98
N ASN A 246 47.29 0.46 -5.84
CA ASN A 246 47.89 0.92 -4.61
C ASN A 246 48.49 -0.22 -3.76
N GLY A 247 48.44 -1.47 -4.20
CA GLY A 247 48.98 -2.62 -3.46
C GLY A 247 48.33 -2.77 -2.08
N VAL A 248 46.97 -2.60 -2.05
CA VAL A 248 46.13 -2.95 -0.89
C VAL A 248 45.64 -4.38 -1.12
N GLU A 249 45.88 -5.26 -0.16
CA GLU A 249 45.55 -6.66 -0.29
C GLU A 249 44.13 -6.95 0.23
N MET A 250 43.30 -7.59 -0.63
CA MET A 250 42.03 -8.19 -0.24
C MET A 250 42.30 -9.60 0.26
N THR A 251 41.89 -9.88 1.50
CA THR A 251 42.19 -11.17 2.14
C THR A 251 41.13 -12.22 1.91
N TYR A 252 41.58 -13.47 1.87
CA TYR A 252 40.76 -14.66 2.01
C TYR A 252 40.70 -15.06 3.50
N PRO A 253 39.74 -15.89 3.91
CA PRO A 253 39.73 -16.44 5.27
C PRO A 253 41.06 -17.15 5.57
N HIS A 254 41.73 -16.78 6.65
CA HIS A 254 42.95 -17.37 7.10
C HIS A 254 42.71 -18.38 8.21
N LEU A 255 43.38 -19.54 8.14
CA LEU A 255 43.45 -20.55 9.20
C LEU A 255 44.89 -20.74 9.64
N ILE A 256 45.22 -20.45 10.87
CA ILE A 256 46.52 -20.75 11.46
C ILE A 256 46.46 -22.15 12.04
N VAL A 257 47.22 -23.09 11.47
CA VAL A 257 47.30 -24.47 11.97
C VAL A 257 48.59 -24.64 12.75
N HIS A 258 48.49 -24.88 14.05
CA HIS A 258 49.61 -25.28 14.90
C HIS A 258 49.75 -26.79 14.83
N THR A 259 50.85 -27.30 14.25
CA THR A 259 51.18 -28.72 14.27
C THR A 259 52.23 -28.97 15.33
N ASP A 260 51.91 -29.76 16.38
CA ASP A 260 52.89 -30.26 17.32
C ASP A 260 53.80 -31.25 16.57
N LYS A 261 55.10 -30.97 16.56
CA LYS A 261 56.09 -31.94 16.10
C LYS A 261 56.28 -32.97 17.22
N SER A 262 55.73 -34.17 17.03
CA SER A 262 56.02 -35.34 17.88
C SER A 262 57.44 -35.78 17.72
#